data_c58eb7b30cadb05800693b23d6d47e57
#
_entry.id   c58eb7b30cadb05800693b23d6d47e57
#
_cell.length_a   1.000
_cell.length_b   1.000
_cell.length_c   1.000
_cell.angle_alpha   90.00
_cell.angle_beta   90.00
_cell.angle_gamma   90.00
#
_symmetry.space_group_name_H-M   'P 1'
#
loop_
_entity.id
_entity.type
_entity.pdbx_description
1 polymer ?
#
loop_
_entity_poly.entity_id
_entity_poly.type
_entity_poly.pdbx_seq_one_letter_code
_entity_poly.pdbx_strand_id
1 'polypeptide(L)' 'MTQDLSEKRWVRSRACSSDGCVEVAHLADGSVAIRDSKEVGKAAHVFDREEWSAFITGVKNGEFDLTVS' A
#
# COMPACT_ATOMS: atom_id res chain seq x y z
N MET A 1 3.54 -9.66 -19.28
CA MET A 1 4.26 -10.52 -18.34
C MET A 1 3.75 -10.29 -16.92
N THR A 2 3.41 -11.35 -16.24
CA THR A 2 2.86 -11.24 -14.90
C THR A 2 3.97 -11.02 -13.88
N GLN A 3 3.82 -10.03 -13.01
CA GLN A 3 4.78 -9.83 -11.95
C GLN A 3 4.48 -10.76 -10.78
N ASP A 4 5.52 -11.38 -10.26
CA ASP A 4 5.39 -12.19 -9.05
C ASP A 4 5.53 -11.29 -7.85
N LEU A 5 4.40 -10.90 -7.27
CA LEU A 5 4.39 -9.97 -6.15
C LEU A 5 4.83 -10.62 -4.85
N SER A 6 4.91 -11.96 -4.80
CA SER A 6 5.32 -12.64 -3.57
C SER A 6 6.80 -12.38 -3.25
N GLU A 7 7.61 -12.06 -4.26
CA GLU A 7 9.03 -11.79 -4.07
C GLU A 7 9.33 -10.30 -3.91
N LYS A 8 8.33 -9.45 -3.96
CA LYS A 8 8.55 -8.03 -3.82
C LYS A 8 8.82 -7.67 -2.37
N ARG A 9 9.53 -6.59 -2.17
CA ARG A 9 9.82 -6.10 -0.84
C ARG A 9 8.63 -5.29 -0.34
N TRP A 10 7.91 -5.86 0.58
CA TRP A 10 6.75 -5.22 1.17
C TRP A 10 7.17 -4.43 2.40
N VAL A 11 6.71 -3.19 2.47
CA VAL A 11 7.07 -2.27 3.54
C VAL A 11 5.78 -1.86 4.27
N ARG A 12 5.84 -1.83 5.59
CA ARG A 12 4.76 -1.35 6.42
C ARG A 12 5.23 -0.15 7.23
N SER A 13 4.27 0.65 7.68
CA SER A 13 4.59 1.80 8.53
C SER A 13 5.20 1.34 9.86
N ARG A 14 6.16 2.10 10.36
CA ARG A 14 6.72 1.85 11.69
C ARG A 14 5.68 2.05 12.79
N ALA A 15 4.61 2.76 12.50
CA ALA A 15 3.51 2.95 13.45
C ALA A 15 2.68 1.69 13.63
N CYS A 16 2.83 0.72 12.73
CA CYS A 16 2.08 -0.52 12.80
C CYS A 16 2.75 -1.48 13.75
N SER A 17 2.09 -1.76 14.86
CA SER A 17 2.64 -2.66 15.88
C SER A 17 1.78 -3.91 16.08
N SER A 18 0.72 -4.07 15.29
CA SER A 18 -0.17 -5.21 15.40
C SER A 18 0.09 -6.19 14.25
N ASP A 19 -0.63 -7.31 14.25
CA ASP A 19 -0.50 -8.30 13.19
C ASP A 19 -1.14 -7.84 11.88
N GLY A 20 -2.09 -6.92 11.95
CA GLY A 20 -2.77 -6.43 10.75
C GLY A 20 -2.23 -5.09 10.33
N CYS A 21 -1.47 -5.05 9.23
CA CYS A 21 -0.85 -3.84 8.72
C CYS A 21 -1.12 -3.71 7.23
N VAL A 22 -1.17 -2.46 6.77
CA VAL A 22 -1.15 -2.18 5.34
C VAL A 22 0.29 -2.27 4.86
N GLU A 23 0.51 -3.03 3.81
CA GLU A 23 1.85 -3.19 3.24
C GLU A 23 1.89 -2.65 1.83
N VAL A 24 3.00 -2.05 1.46
CA VAL A 24 3.20 -1.37 0.18
C VAL A 24 4.46 -1.89 -0.48
N ALA A 25 4.39 -2.16 -1.77
CA ALA A 25 5.56 -2.55 -2.56
C ALA A 25 5.64 -1.66 -3.80
N HIS A 26 6.82 -1.10 -4.05
CA HIS A 26 7.07 -0.33 -5.26
C HIS A 26 7.52 -1.28 -6.37
N LEU A 27 6.87 -1.21 -7.50
CA LEU A 27 7.15 -2.11 -8.61
C LEU A 27 8.08 -1.47 -9.63
N ALA A 28 8.71 -2.30 -10.45
CA ALA A 28 9.76 -1.84 -11.37
C ALA A 28 9.24 -0.85 -12.41
N ASP A 29 7.97 -0.94 -12.77
CA ASP A 29 7.37 -0.07 -13.79
C ASP A 29 6.87 1.25 -13.22
N GLY A 30 7.09 1.51 -11.95
CA GLY A 30 6.63 2.74 -11.29
C GLY A 30 5.27 2.63 -10.64
N SER A 31 4.58 1.50 -10.81
CA SER A 31 3.32 1.28 -10.11
C SER A 31 3.57 0.87 -8.67
N VAL A 32 2.51 0.84 -7.88
CA VAL A 32 2.61 0.55 -6.45
C VAL A 32 1.53 -0.47 -6.08
N ALA A 33 1.94 -1.53 -5.41
CA ALA A 33 1.02 -2.54 -4.92
C ALA A 33 0.74 -2.32 -3.44
N ILE A 34 -0.50 -2.56 -3.03
CA ILE A 34 -0.90 -2.41 -1.64
C ILE A 34 -1.71 -3.65 -1.22
N ARG A 35 -1.50 -4.10 -0.01
CA ARG A 35 -2.21 -5.27 0.52
C ARG A 35 -2.35 -5.19 2.04
N ASP A 36 -3.25 -6.01 2.55
CA ASP A 36 -3.41 -6.21 3.99
C ASP A 36 -2.53 -7.41 4.39
N SER A 37 -1.66 -7.22 5.37
CA SER A 37 -0.76 -8.29 5.79
C SER A 37 -1.51 -9.48 6.39
N LYS A 38 -2.74 -9.31 6.81
CA LYS A 38 -3.55 -10.41 7.32
C LYS A 38 -4.04 -11.34 6.22
N GLU A 39 -3.99 -10.89 4.97
CA GLU A 39 -4.60 -11.61 3.87
C GLU A 39 -3.67 -11.66 2.66
N VAL A 40 -2.47 -12.14 2.89
CA VAL A 40 -1.44 -12.21 1.85
C VAL A 40 -1.81 -13.14 0.70
N GLY A 41 -2.78 -14.02 0.92
CA GLY A 41 -3.27 -14.90 -0.13
C GLY A 41 -4.21 -14.22 -1.12
N LYS A 42 -4.70 -13.02 -0.79
CA LYS A 42 -5.54 -12.26 -1.70
C LYS A 42 -4.68 -11.47 -2.68
N ALA A 43 -5.24 -11.21 -3.85
CA ALA A 43 -4.55 -10.39 -4.84
C ALA A 43 -4.34 -8.98 -4.30
N ALA A 44 -3.15 -8.45 -4.46
CA ALA A 44 -2.86 -7.07 -4.09
C ALA A 44 -3.55 -6.10 -5.06
N HIS A 45 -3.86 -4.91 -4.57
CA HIS A 45 -4.34 -3.84 -5.44
C HIS A 45 -3.13 -3.11 -6.01
N VAL A 46 -3.15 -2.85 -7.31
CA VAL A 46 -2.03 -2.19 -7.98
C VAL A 46 -2.51 -0.85 -8.54
N PHE A 47 -1.78 0.20 -8.24
CA PHE A 47 -2.10 1.55 -8.65
C PHE A 47 -0.97 2.13 -9.48
N ASP A 48 -1.30 2.96 -10.47
CA ASP A 48 -0.26 3.60 -11.25
C ASP A 48 0.36 4.75 -10.44
N ARG A 49 1.41 5.33 -10.99
CA ARG A 49 2.16 6.38 -10.30
C ARG A 49 1.29 7.60 -9.98
N GLU A 50 0.43 7.99 -10.92
CA GLU A 50 -0.41 9.17 -10.71
C GLU A 50 -1.45 8.94 -9.62
N GLU A 51 -2.08 7.76 -9.63
CA GLU A 51 -3.04 7.39 -8.60
C GLU A 51 -2.38 7.38 -7.23
N TRP A 52 -1.19 6.79 -7.16
CA TRP A 52 -0.46 6.69 -5.90
C TRP A 52 -0.06 8.08 -5.40
N SER A 53 0.44 8.93 -6.30
CA SER A 53 0.85 10.29 -5.93
C SER A 53 -0.32 11.09 -5.38
N ALA A 54 -1.48 10.99 -6.02
CA ALA A 54 -2.68 11.67 -5.54
C ALA A 54 -3.11 11.15 -4.17
N PHE A 55 -3.02 9.84 -3.98
CA PHE A 55 -3.38 9.24 -2.70
C PHE A 55 -2.47 9.74 -1.58
N ILE A 56 -1.16 9.74 -1.82
CA ILE A 56 -0.21 10.20 -0.81
C ILE A 56 -0.43 11.67 -0.47
N THR A 57 -0.73 12.49 -1.47
CA THR A 57 -1.05 13.90 -1.23
C THR A 57 -2.27 14.03 -0.33
N GLY A 58 -3.31 13.25 -0.60
CA GLY A 58 -4.51 13.26 0.24
C GLY A 58 -4.22 12.82 1.66
N VAL A 59 -3.39 11.80 1.81
CA VAL A 59 -2.98 11.32 3.15
C VAL A 59 -2.26 12.43 3.91
N LYS A 60 -1.30 13.08 3.27
CA LYS A 60 -0.54 14.15 3.90
C LYS A 60 -1.40 15.35 4.28
N ASN A 61 -2.46 15.57 3.54
CA ASN A 61 -3.40 16.67 3.82
C ASN A 61 -4.46 16.29 4.85
N GLY A 62 -4.42 15.08 5.38
CA GLY A 62 -5.38 14.62 6.39
C GLY A 62 -6.75 14.28 5.83
N GLU A 63 -6.88 14.14 4.51
CA GLU A 63 -8.19 13.94 3.88
C GLU A 63 -8.81 12.58 4.22
N PHE A 64 -7.97 11.61 4.55
CA PHE A 64 -8.42 10.26 4.84
C PHE A 64 -8.28 9.87 6.30
N ASP A 65 -7.98 10.82 7.16
CA ASP A 65 -7.86 10.54 8.58
C ASP A 65 -9.19 10.10 9.14
N LEU A 66 -9.12 9.21 10.12
CA LEU A 66 -10.32 8.82 10.83
C LEU A 66 -10.86 10.03 11.57
N THR A 67 -12.15 10.27 11.42
CA THR A 67 -12.79 11.37 12.12
C THR A 67 -12.98 10.98 13.57
N VAL A 68 -12.43 11.79 14.46
CA VAL A 68 -12.64 11.60 15.89
C VAL A 68 -13.46 12.76 16.36
N SER A 69 -14.66 12.48 16.73
CA SER A 69 -15.53 13.53 17.24
C SER A 69 -15.67 13.42 18.73
#